data_f686e18684f7e28d791df0d3296f2fb3
#
_entry.id   f686e18684f7e28d791df0d3296f2fb3
#
_cell.length_a   1.000
_cell.length_b   1.000
_cell.length_c   1.000
_cell.angle_alpha   90.00
_cell.angle_beta   90.00
_cell.angle_gamma   90.00
#
_symmetry.space_group_name_H-M   'P 1'
#
loop_
_entity.id
_entity.type
_entity.pdbx_description
1 polymer ?
#
loop_
_entity_poly.entity_id
_entity_poly.type
_entity_poly.pdbx_seq_one_letter_code
_entity_poly.pdbx_strand_id
1 'polypeptide(L)'
;MFFFKAEVLWKQDSEATISVLKLNTHDLWHQCLGHANSCVIKALQAHIIGGPATGVASPPTGLCDGCEKGKSKWLPYLPLKSRAETTLALVHSDLDEMSTASIVRYKWTATYLDDHTQYGMMFFLKHKDEQFDAFKTYKAWAECQTGWKLKTIHTDRGSEFLSKEQKRYLQECRIEHQTSMPYSPQQNGRAKCFQQTIINKAESMWHAAGLSDGFWKHAVRTAVHVYNMTLISKAEFLTPKEMWSGSKPDISHLHIFGCAAYIHILKGKRRKLDPKSRETIFVGYKNLSKGWQFWDAKN
;
A
#
# COMPACT_ATOMS: atom_id res chain seq x y z
N MET A 1 16.43 -33.02 -23.02
CA MET A 1 15.67 -33.10 -21.78
C MET A 1 16.04 -34.42 -21.11
N PHE A 2 17.00 -34.39 -20.20
CA PHE A 2 17.46 -35.59 -19.53
C PHE A 2 16.79 -35.67 -18.15
N PHE A 3 15.84 -36.61 -18.03
CA PHE A 3 15.29 -36.97 -16.74
C PHE A 3 16.19 -38.01 -16.10
N PHE A 4 16.90 -37.66 -15.06
CA PHE A 4 17.52 -38.64 -14.19
C PHE A 4 16.44 -39.20 -13.25
N LYS A 5 16.07 -40.49 -13.46
CA LYS A 5 15.30 -41.23 -12.47
C LYS A 5 16.15 -41.44 -11.24
N ALA A 6 15.84 -40.78 -10.15
CA ALA A 6 16.53 -40.85 -8.87
C ALA A 6 16.18 -42.10 -8.04
N GLU A 7 15.72 -43.20 -8.64
CA GLU A 7 15.19 -44.38 -7.93
C GLU A 7 16.19 -45.54 -7.75
N VAL A 8 17.47 -45.38 -8.07
CA VAL A 8 18.41 -46.54 -8.08
C VAL A 8 19.57 -46.40 -7.13
N LEU A 9 19.48 -45.71 -6.05
CA LEU A 9 20.69 -45.42 -5.30
C LEU A 9 20.85 -45.99 -3.91
N TRP A 10 20.13 -47.03 -3.55
CA TRP A 10 20.40 -47.75 -2.30
C TRP A 10 20.47 -49.26 -2.53
N LYS A 11 21.39 -49.72 -3.39
CA LYS A 11 21.99 -51.03 -3.29
C LYS A 11 23.41 -50.87 -2.81
N GLN A 12 23.65 -51.46 -1.66
CA GLN A 12 24.91 -51.44 -0.89
C GLN A 12 26.00 -52.23 -1.56
N ASP A 13 26.29 -52.32 -2.77
CA ASP A 13 27.45 -53.11 -3.30
C ASP A 13 27.82 -52.63 -4.72
N SER A 14 28.10 -51.37 -4.91
CA SER A 14 28.90 -50.91 -6.00
C SER A 14 29.65 -49.65 -5.62
N GLU A 15 30.95 -49.70 -5.60
CA GLU A 15 31.81 -48.54 -5.56
C GLU A 15 31.56 -47.67 -6.81
N ALA A 16 30.56 -46.78 -6.73
CA ALA A 16 30.39 -45.73 -7.71
C ALA A 16 31.47 -44.72 -7.49
N THR A 17 32.60 -44.88 -8.16
CA THR A 17 33.69 -43.91 -8.19
C THR A 17 33.22 -42.75 -9.03
N ILE A 18 32.65 -41.72 -8.40
CA ILE A 18 32.43 -40.42 -9.02
C ILE A 18 33.85 -39.84 -9.22
N SER A 19 34.35 -39.88 -10.44
CA SER A 19 35.58 -39.18 -10.81
C SER A 19 35.32 -37.68 -10.75
N VAL A 20 35.35 -37.13 -9.54
CA VAL A 20 35.37 -35.68 -9.35
C VAL A 20 36.79 -35.22 -9.75
N LEU A 21 36.92 -34.53 -10.85
CA LEU A 21 38.11 -33.74 -11.13
C LEU A 21 38.42 -32.93 -9.85
N LYS A 22 39.59 -33.20 -9.25
CA LYS A 22 40.09 -32.49 -8.06
C LYS A 22 40.42 -31.03 -8.38
N LEU A 23 39.49 -30.31 -8.88
CA LEU A 23 39.56 -28.87 -9.00
C LEU A 23 39.03 -28.29 -7.69
N ASN A 24 39.95 -28.13 -6.73
CA ASN A 24 39.65 -27.44 -5.45
C ASN A 24 39.53 -25.93 -5.72
N THR A 25 38.63 -25.56 -6.61
CA THR A 25 38.40 -24.19 -7.02
C THR A 25 37.21 -23.59 -6.26
N HIS A 26 37.20 -22.30 -6.07
CA HIS A 26 36.09 -21.56 -5.48
C HIS A 26 34.78 -21.88 -6.19
N ASP A 27 34.80 -22.02 -7.52
CA ASP A 27 33.64 -22.31 -8.35
C ASP A 27 33.03 -23.68 -8.07
N LEU A 28 33.87 -24.68 -7.86
CA LEU A 28 33.40 -26.01 -7.48
C LEU A 28 32.65 -25.98 -6.14
N TRP A 29 33.23 -25.34 -5.13
CA TRP A 29 32.57 -25.22 -3.83
C TRP A 29 31.34 -24.36 -3.87
N HIS A 30 31.36 -23.29 -4.66
CA HIS A 30 30.17 -22.47 -4.92
C HIS A 30 29.02 -23.33 -5.46
N GLN A 31 29.27 -24.19 -6.43
CA GLN A 31 28.25 -25.07 -7.00
C GLN A 31 27.87 -26.21 -6.07
N CYS A 32 28.82 -26.89 -5.43
CA CYS A 32 28.55 -27.99 -4.50
C CYS A 32 27.75 -27.56 -3.28
N LEU A 33 27.91 -26.32 -2.82
CA LEU A 33 27.16 -25.73 -1.71
C LEU A 33 25.88 -25.01 -2.17
N GLY A 34 25.30 -25.41 -3.29
CA GLY A 34 24.06 -24.83 -3.79
C GLY A 34 24.22 -23.35 -4.17
N HIS A 35 25.33 -23.02 -4.79
CA HIS A 35 25.69 -21.65 -5.18
C HIS A 35 25.82 -20.70 -3.97
N ALA A 36 26.41 -21.17 -2.87
CA ALA A 36 26.66 -20.36 -1.69
C ALA A 36 27.55 -19.15 -2.03
N ASN A 37 27.36 -18.06 -1.32
CA ASN A 37 28.13 -16.84 -1.54
C ASN A 37 29.59 -17.03 -1.03
N SER A 38 30.53 -16.28 -1.59
CA SER A 38 31.99 -16.38 -1.30
C SER A 38 32.31 -16.17 0.19
N CYS A 39 31.54 -15.33 0.90
CA CYS A 39 31.75 -15.11 2.33
C CYS A 39 31.41 -16.37 3.14
N VAL A 40 30.34 -17.07 2.77
CA VAL A 40 29.93 -18.33 3.40
C VAL A 40 30.96 -19.43 3.12
N ILE A 41 31.43 -19.55 1.89
CA ILE A 41 32.47 -20.54 1.51
C ILE A 41 33.76 -20.34 2.33
N LYS A 42 34.17 -19.08 2.50
CA LYS A 42 35.35 -18.74 3.33
C LYS A 42 35.12 -19.04 4.80
N ALA A 43 33.94 -18.70 5.34
CA ALA A 43 33.63 -18.96 6.73
C ALA A 43 33.55 -20.46 7.05
N LEU A 44 33.05 -21.27 6.12
CA LEU A 44 32.93 -22.72 6.31
C LEU A 44 34.27 -23.43 6.47
N GLN A 45 35.38 -22.89 5.93
CA GLN A 45 36.71 -23.49 6.04
C GLN A 45 37.14 -23.76 7.49
N ALA A 46 36.70 -22.93 8.43
CA ALA A 46 37.04 -23.04 9.84
C ALA A 46 36.13 -24.01 10.62
N HIS A 47 35.00 -24.45 10.03
CA HIS A 47 33.93 -25.13 10.75
C HIS A 47 33.55 -26.51 10.22
N ILE A 48 34.15 -26.98 9.12
CA ILE A 48 33.82 -28.27 8.50
C ILE A 48 35.05 -29.09 8.19
N ILE A 49 34.90 -30.41 8.29
CA ILE A 49 35.94 -31.39 7.89
C ILE A 49 35.72 -31.76 6.40
N GLY A 50 36.78 -31.84 5.60
CA GLY A 50 36.68 -32.21 4.21
C GLY A 50 36.17 -31.10 3.28
N GLY A 51 36.10 -29.87 3.78
CA GLY A 51 35.70 -28.70 3.03
C GLY A 51 36.83 -28.07 2.15
N PRO A 52 36.59 -26.87 1.64
CA PRO A 52 37.56 -26.14 0.83
C PRO A 52 38.88 -25.96 1.59
N ALA A 53 40.04 -26.26 0.94
CA ALA A 53 41.33 -26.07 1.57
C ALA A 53 41.61 -24.61 1.87
N THR A 54 42.39 -24.35 2.95
CA THR A 54 42.87 -22.99 3.24
C THR A 54 43.72 -22.51 2.07
N GLY A 55 43.29 -21.43 1.43
CA GLY A 55 43.99 -20.89 0.22
C GLY A 55 43.23 -21.11 -1.09
N VAL A 56 41.96 -21.58 -1.07
CA VAL A 56 41.12 -21.56 -2.27
C VAL A 56 40.99 -20.12 -2.77
N ALA A 57 41.54 -19.95 -3.98
CA ALA A 57 41.74 -18.66 -4.63
C ALA A 57 40.52 -17.77 -4.67
N SER A 58 40.78 -16.51 -4.91
CA SER A 58 39.82 -15.40 -5.06
C SER A 58 38.54 -15.80 -5.79
N PRO A 59 37.39 -15.22 -5.45
CA PRO A 59 36.17 -15.44 -6.19
C PRO A 59 36.43 -15.21 -7.70
N PRO A 60 35.78 -15.99 -8.57
CA PRO A 60 35.93 -15.83 -9.99
C PRO A 60 35.60 -14.40 -10.41
N THR A 61 36.33 -13.89 -11.39
CA THR A 61 36.09 -12.56 -11.96
C THR A 61 34.81 -12.50 -12.82
N GLY A 62 34.13 -13.64 -12.99
CA GLY A 62 32.91 -13.78 -13.80
C GLY A 62 31.64 -14.03 -13.00
N LEU A 63 30.51 -13.63 -13.57
CA LEU A 63 29.17 -13.91 -13.04
C LEU A 63 28.83 -15.39 -13.22
N CYS A 64 28.28 -16.02 -12.19
CA CYS A 64 27.76 -17.38 -12.31
C CYS A 64 26.37 -17.37 -12.98
N ASP A 65 26.25 -18.00 -14.14
CA ASP A 65 25.01 -18.07 -14.90
C ASP A 65 23.84 -18.67 -14.08
N GLY A 66 24.13 -19.70 -13.26
CA GLY A 66 23.13 -20.28 -12.35
C GLY A 66 22.66 -19.29 -11.28
N CYS A 67 23.56 -18.46 -10.73
CA CYS A 67 23.19 -17.42 -9.77
C CYS A 67 22.40 -16.29 -10.44
N GLU A 68 22.79 -15.86 -11.62
CA GLU A 68 22.09 -14.82 -12.36
C GLU A 68 20.67 -15.26 -12.71
N LYS A 69 20.49 -16.49 -13.17
CA LYS A 69 19.16 -17.03 -13.49
C LYS A 69 18.30 -17.35 -12.27
N GLY A 70 18.90 -17.80 -11.18
CA GLY A 70 18.18 -18.29 -10.01
C GLY A 70 18.07 -17.32 -8.85
N LYS A 71 18.98 -16.37 -8.72
CA LYS A 71 19.09 -15.45 -7.59
C LYS A 71 19.02 -13.98 -7.97
N SER A 72 18.92 -13.68 -9.27
CA SER A 72 18.72 -12.30 -9.71
C SER A 72 17.46 -11.72 -9.09
N LYS A 73 17.59 -10.59 -8.42
CA LYS A 73 16.49 -9.85 -7.85
C LYS A 73 16.46 -8.46 -8.48
N TRP A 74 15.27 -7.96 -8.72
CA TRP A 74 15.11 -6.56 -9.05
C TRP A 74 15.75 -5.73 -7.94
N LEU A 75 16.66 -4.83 -8.34
CA LEU A 75 17.17 -3.86 -7.38
C LEU A 75 15.99 -3.04 -6.84
N PRO A 76 15.92 -2.82 -5.51
CA PRO A 76 14.91 -1.93 -4.99
C PRO A 76 15.07 -0.57 -5.66
N TYR A 77 13.96 -0.04 -6.18
CA TYR A 77 13.95 1.32 -6.72
C TYR A 77 14.48 2.27 -5.64
N LEU A 78 15.48 3.06 -6.00
CA LEU A 78 15.95 4.12 -5.13
C LEU A 78 14.74 5.04 -4.87
N PRO A 79 14.37 5.29 -3.60
CA PRO A 79 13.27 6.19 -3.32
C PRO A 79 13.59 7.54 -3.96
N LEU A 80 12.64 8.09 -4.71
CA LEU A 80 12.74 9.45 -5.23
C LEU A 80 13.06 10.37 -4.05
N LYS A 81 14.25 10.96 -4.05
CA LYS A 81 14.77 11.79 -2.95
C LYS A 81 14.05 13.13 -2.83
N SER A 82 13.32 13.56 -3.87
CA SER A 82 12.60 14.84 -3.90
C SER A 82 11.09 14.65 -3.87
N ARG A 83 10.41 15.46 -3.07
CA ARG A 83 8.96 15.65 -3.10
C ARG A 83 8.61 16.83 -3.99
N ALA A 84 7.35 16.90 -4.40
CA ALA A 84 6.83 18.08 -5.05
C ALA A 84 7.03 19.32 -4.14
N GLU A 85 7.43 20.42 -4.72
CA GLU A 85 7.77 21.66 -3.97
C GLU A 85 6.52 22.39 -3.45
N THR A 86 5.39 22.21 -4.10
CA THR A 86 4.15 22.92 -3.74
C THR A 86 2.95 21.98 -3.72
N THR A 87 1.93 22.37 -2.97
CA THR A 87 0.64 21.68 -2.89
C THR A 87 0.01 21.58 -4.29
N LEU A 88 -0.54 20.41 -4.64
CA LEU A 88 -1.15 20.07 -5.93
C LEU A 88 -0.19 20.13 -7.13
N ALA A 89 1.13 20.26 -6.93
CA ALA A 89 2.09 20.12 -8.02
C ALA A 89 2.10 18.68 -8.57
N LEU A 90 1.95 17.68 -7.70
CA LEU A 90 1.86 16.26 -8.06
C LEU A 90 0.89 15.54 -7.13
N VAL A 91 -0.11 14.88 -7.72
CA VAL A 91 -1.04 14.02 -6.98
C VAL A 91 -0.90 12.58 -7.48
N HIS A 92 -0.70 11.66 -6.55
CA HIS A 92 -0.71 10.22 -6.84
C HIS A 92 -2.12 9.67 -6.72
N SER A 93 -2.54 8.87 -7.69
CA SER A 93 -3.85 8.22 -7.68
C SER A 93 -3.74 6.74 -7.97
N ASP A 94 -4.59 5.97 -7.32
CA ASP A 94 -4.71 4.52 -7.50
C ASP A 94 -6.16 4.09 -7.31
N LEU A 95 -6.56 3.02 -7.98
CA LEU A 95 -7.88 2.42 -7.85
C LEU A 95 -7.74 0.98 -7.39
N ASP A 96 -8.42 0.62 -6.31
CA ASP A 96 -8.35 -0.72 -5.74
C ASP A 96 -9.73 -1.32 -5.50
N GLU A 97 -9.81 -2.64 -5.67
CA GLU A 97 -11.02 -3.42 -5.46
C GLU A 97 -10.99 -4.08 -4.09
N MET A 98 -12.01 -3.82 -3.29
CA MET A 98 -12.17 -4.48 -2.01
C MET A 98 -12.74 -5.90 -2.19
N SER A 99 -12.20 -6.86 -1.46
CA SER A 99 -12.62 -8.27 -1.52
C SER A 99 -14.11 -8.47 -1.22
N THR A 100 -14.67 -7.64 -0.36
CA THR A 100 -16.07 -7.69 0.09
C THR A 100 -16.77 -6.37 -0.18
N ALA A 101 -18.02 -6.42 -0.65
CA ALA A 101 -18.82 -5.21 -0.77
C ALA A 101 -19.19 -4.65 0.61
N SER A 102 -19.17 -3.32 0.74
CA SER A 102 -19.64 -2.67 1.99
C SER A 102 -21.14 -2.84 2.17
N ILE A 103 -21.65 -2.60 3.39
CA ILE A 103 -23.09 -2.60 3.72
C ILE A 103 -23.91 -1.75 2.72
N VAL A 104 -23.33 -0.67 2.21
CA VAL A 104 -23.95 0.22 1.22
C VAL A 104 -23.50 -0.08 -0.23
N ARG A 105 -23.01 -1.30 -0.47
CA ARG A 105 -22.66 -1.86 -1.78
C ARG A 105 -21.54 -1.12 -2.55
N TYR A 106 -20.63 -0.46 -1.86
CA TYR A 106 -19.38 0.01 -2.47
C TYR A 106 -18.38 -1.14 -2.56
N LYS A 107 -17.63 -1.19 -3.64
CA LYS A 107 -16.66 -2.26 -3.91
C LYS A 107 -15.27 -1.71 -4.27
N TRP A 108 -15.18 -0.48 -4.73
CA TRP A 108 -13.95 0.14 -5.20
C TRP A 108 -13.58 1.34 -4.34
N THR A 109 -12.27 1.61 -4.27
CA THR A 109 -11.71 2.81 -3.63
C THR A 109 -10.81 3.54 -4.60
N ALA A 110 -11.09 4.81 -4.87
CA ALA A 110 -10.20 5.69 -5.61
C ALA A 110 -9.43 6.56 -4.63
N THR A 111 -8.12 6.44 -4.67
CA THR A 111 -7.18 7.11 -3.76
C THR A 111 -6.56 8.32 -4.46
N TYR A 112 -6.45 9.43 -3.74
CA TYR A 112 -5.73 10.63 -4.15
C TYR A 112 -4.82 11.06 -3.01
N LEU A 113 -3.52 11.19 -3.28
CA LEU A 113 -2.49 11.58 -2.32
C LEU A 113 -1.68 12.74 -2.89
N ASP A 114 -1.75 13.89 -2.27
CA ASP A 114 -0.87 15.01 -2.62
C ASP A 114 0.56 14.72 -2.20
N ASP A 115 1.50 14.88 -3.13
CA ASP A 115 2.89 14.50 -2.91
C ASP A 115 3.61 15.44 -1.93
N HIS A 116 3.27 16.73 -1.95
CA HIS A 116 3.88 17.73 -1.09
C HIS A 116 3.43 17.57 0.37
N THR A 117 2.13 17.68 0.61
CA THR A 117 1.55 17.70 1.95
C THR A 117 1.30 16.32 2.53
N GLN A 118 1.32 15.28 1.71
CA GLN A 118 0.88 13.91 2.05
C GLN A 118 -0.60 13.86 2.51
N TYR A 119 -1.38 14.89 2.19
CA TYR A 119 -2.81 14.88 2.46
C TYR A 119 -3.49 13.86 1.55
N GLY A 120 -4.14 12.90 2.16
CA GLY A 120 -4.80 11.80 1.45
C GLY A 120 -6.31 11.93 1.46
N MET A 121 -6.94 11.54 0.37
CA MET A 121 -8.39 11.42 0.23
C MET A 121 -8.75 10.13 -0.48
N MET A 122 -9.84 9.49 -0.05
CA MET A 122 -10.35 8.29 -0.70
C MET A 122 -11.85 8.44 -1.01
N PHE A 123 -12.21 8.09 -2.23
CA PHE A 123 -13.59 8.01 -2.70
C PHE A 123 -14.01 6.55 -2.79
N PHE A 124 -15.27 6.30 -2.47
CA PHE A 124 -15.85 4.96 -2.51
C PHE A 124 -16.77 4.86 -3.72
N LEU A 125 -16.56 3.84 -4.53
CA LEU A 125 -17.25 3.67 -5.80
C LEU A 125 -17.96 2.32 -5.80
N LYS A 126 -19.10 2.25 -6.47
CA LYS A 126 -19.83 1.00 -6.69
C LYS A 126 -19.28 0.28 -7.93
N HIS A 127 -18.95 1.05 -8.95
CA HIS A 127 -18.43 0.59 -10.23
C HIS A 127 -17.10 1.28 -10.54
N LYS A 128 -16.27 0.60 -11.29
CA LYS A 128 -14.93 1.06 -11.67
C LYS A 128 -14.96 2.33 -12.56
N ASP A 129 -15.96 2.46 -13.38
CA ASP A 129 -16.20 3.58 -14.30
C ASP A 129 -16.52 4.90 -13.60
N GLU A 130 -16.99 4.86 -12.35
CA GLU A 130 -17.22 6.06 -11.53
C GLU A 130 -15.92 6.81 -11.14
N GLN A 131 -14.73 6.24 -11.44
CA GLN A 131 -13.43 6.81 -11.08
C GLN A 131 -13.22 8.19 -11.67
N PHE A 132 -13.63 8.42 -12.91
CA PHE A 132 -13.45 9.71 -13.56
C PHE A 132 -14.28 10.83 -12.91
N ASP A 133 -15.49 10.54 -12.48
CA ASP A 133 -16.34 11.49 -11.75
C ASP A 133 -15.78 11.77 -10.35
N ALA A 134 -15.23 10.74 -9.69
CA ALA A 134 -14.51 10.92 -8.44
C ALA A 134 -13.30 11.83 -8.60
N PHE A 135 -12.54 11.69 -9.69
CA PHE A 135 -11.43 12.59 -10.02
C PHE A 135 -11.87 14.04 -10.20
N LYS A 136 -12.92 14.28 -10.98
CA LYS A 136 -13.46 15.62 -11.18
C LYS A 136 -13.88 16.27 -9.86
N THR A 137 -14.54 15.47 -9.00
CA THR A 137 -14.97 15.91 -7.66
C THR A 137 -13.77 16.23 -6.76
N TYR A 138 -12.76 15.35 -6.74
CA TYR A 138 -11.53 15.58 -6.00
C TYR A 138 -10.83 16.85 -6.45
N LYS A 139 -10.61 17.00 -7.76
CA LYS A 139 -9.94 18.19 -8.34
C LYS A 139 -10.64 19.48 -7.96
N ALA A 140 -11.95 19.55 -8.19
CA ALA A 140 -12.74 20.76 -7.87
C ALA A 140 -12.66 21.12 -6.38
N TRP A 141 -12.77 20.11 -5.52
CA TRP A 141 -12.66 20.29 -4.07
C TRP A 141 -11.25 20.73 -3.66
N ALA A 142 -10.20 20.05 -4.13
CA ALA A 142 -8.83 20.32 -3.76
C ALA A 142 -8.38 21.72 -4.17
N GLU A 143 -8.69 22.12 -5.41
CA GLU A 143 -8.41 23.47 -5.92
C GLU A 143 -9.16 24.56 -5.14
N CYS A 144 -10.43 24.31 -4.79
CA CYS A 144 -11.22 25.22 -3.97
C CYS A 144 -10.66 25.39 -2.56
N GLN A 145 -10.19 24.29 -1.93
CA GLN A 145 -9.67 24.30 -0.56
C GLN A 145 -8.31 25.00 -0.44
N THR A 146 -7.45 24.84 -1.44
CA THR A 146 -6.06 25.29 -1.37
C THR A 146 -5.79 26.58 -2.12
N GLY A 147 -6.66 26.93 -3.07
CA GLY A 147 -6.43 28.01 -4.05
C GLY A 147 -5.38 27.66 -5.13
N TRP A 148 -4.73 26.50 -5.03
CA TRP A 148 -3.76 26.01 -6.00
C TRP A 148 -4.44 25.20 -7.11
N LYS A 149 -3.84 25.19 -8.30
CA LYS A 149 -4.28 24.35 -9.42
C LYS A 149 -3.52 23.04 -9.44
N LEU A 150 -4.23 21.96 -9.73
CA LEU A 150 -3.61 20.66 -9.97
C LEU A 150 -2.77 20.71 -11.24
N LYS A 151 -1.46 20.43 -11.13
CA LYS A 151 -0.52 20.48 -12.26
C LYS A 151 -0.30 19.11 -12.89
N THR A 152 -0.06 18.09 -12.06
CA THR A 152 0.29 16.75 -12.53
C THR A 152 -0.47 15.71 -11.74
N ILE A 153 -1.02 14.70 -12.43
CA ILE A 153 -1.56 13.50 -11.83
C ILE A 153 -0.71 12.28 -12.23
N HIS A 154 -0.29 11.48 -11.27
CA HIS A 154 0.40 10.22 -11.49
C HIS A 154 -0.51 9.05 -11.17
N THR A 155 -0.69 8.15 -12.15
CA THR A 155 -1.52 6.95 -12.02
C THR A 155 -0.76 5.72 -12.50
N ASP A 156 -1.30 4.54 -12.25
CA ASP A 156 -0.91 3.37 -13.01
C ASP A 156 -1.48 3.43 -14.44
N ARG A 157 -1.29 2.35 -15.21
CA ARG A 157 -1.81 2.20 -16.58
C ARG A 157 -3.17 1.51 -16.64
N GLY A 158 -3.95 1.54 -15.57
CA GLY A 158 -5.29 1.01 -15.61
C GLY A 158 -6.12 1.62 -16.74
N SER A 159 -6.93 0.81 -17.41
CA SER A 159 -7.77 1.27 -18.53
C SER A 159 -8.72 2.39 -18.15
N GLU A 160 -9.11 2.46 -16.88
CA GLU A 160 -9.94 3.49 -16.28
C GLU A 160 -9.32 4.89 -16.36
N PHE A 161 -7.98 4.97 -16.23
CA PHE A 161 -7.24 6.24 -16.30
C PHE A 161 -6.86 6.66 -17.72
N LEU A 162 -7.02 5.75 -18.69
CA LEU A 162 -6.60 5.97 -20.07
C LEU A 162 -7.77 6.25 -21.04
N SER A 163 -8.98 6.47 -20.51
CA SER A 163 -10.15 6.76 -21.33
C SER A 163 -9.95 8.03 -22.19
N LYS A 164 -10.53 8.04 -23.39
CA LYS A 164 -10.45 9.20 -24.29
C LYS A 164 -11.04 10.46 -23.63
N GLU A 165 -12.10 10.29 -22.87
CA GLU A 165 -12.77 11.38 -22.16
C GLU A 165 -11.88 11.99 -21.08
N GLN A 166 -11.25 11.15 -20.25
CA GLN A 166 -10.32 11.62 -19.21
C GLN A 166 -9.11 12.33 -19.83
N LYS A 167 -8.52 11.78 -20.90
CA LYS A 167 -7.40 12.43 -21.60
C LYS A 167 -7.77 13.80 -22.11
N ARG A 168 -8.94 13.95 -22.77
CA ARG A 168 -9.44 15.24 -23.24
C ARG A 168 -9.62 16.22 -22.08
N TYR A 169 -10.25 15.80 -21.01
CA TYR A 169 -10.46 16.64 -19.82
C TYR A 169 -9.14 17.10 -19.18
N LEU A 170 -8.14 16.22 -19.08
CA LEU A 170 -6.82 16.59 -18.56
C LEU A 170 -6.13 17.63 -19.45
N GLN A 171 -6.24 17.49 -20.79
CA GLN A 171 -5.72 18.46 -21.74
C GLN A 171 -6.44 19.83 -21.63
N GLU A 172 -7.77 19.82 -21.55
CA GLU A 172 -8.57 21.04 -21.36
C GLU A 172 -8.21 21.77 -20.06
N CYS A 173 -7.96 20.99 -18.98
CA CYS A 173 -7.52 21.53 -17.69
C CYS A 173 -6.02 21.85 -17.61
N ARG A 174 -5.22 21.54 -18.66
CA ARG A 174 -3.76 21.68 -18.70
C ARG A 174 -3.06 20.91 -17.57
N ILE A 175 -3.55 19.70 -17.27
CA ILE A 175 -2.99 18.81 -16.27
C ILE A 175 -2.11 17.78 -16.99
N GLU A 176 -0.85 17.66 -16.56
CA GLU A 176 0.05 16.61 -17.02
C GLU A 176 -0.37 15.24 -16.46
N HIS A 177 -0.49 14.25 -17.33
CA HIS A 177 -0.76 12.88 -16.91
C HIS A 177 0.50 12.03 -16.98
N GLN A 178 1.06 11.71 -15.85
CA GLN A 178 2.18 10.79 -15.71
C GLN A 178 1.67 9.38 -15.40
N THR A 179 2.14 8.40 -16.16
CA THR A 179 1.79 6.98 -15.94
C THR A 179 3.03 6.19 -15.60
N SER A 180 2.90 5.21 -14.70
CA SER A 180 3.98 4.27 -14.38
C SER A 180 4.46 3.55 -15.63
N MET A 181 5.75 3.19 -15.69
CA MET A 181 6.28 2.37 -16.79
C MET A 181 5.65 0.97 -16.79
N PRO A 182 5.55 0.30 -17.96
CA PRO A 182 5.10 -1.08 -18.02
C PRO A 182 5.94 -1.94 -17.08
N TYR A 183 5.30 -2.88 -16.38
CA TYR A 183 5.97 -3.80 -15.45
C TYR A 183 6.74 -3.15 -14.29
N SER A 184 6.45 -1.90 -13.95
CA SER A 184 7.08 -1.17 -12.84
C SER A 184 6.04 -0.66 -11.84
N PRO A 185 5.30 -1.55 -11.14
CA PRO A 185 4.26 -1.16 -10.17
C PRO A 185 4.82 -0.34 -9.00
N GLN A 186 6.14 -0.38 -8.80
CA GLN A 186 6.83 0.38 -7.75
C GLN A 186 6.81 1.90 -8.00
N GLN A 187 6.60 2.35 -9.24
CA GLN A 187 6.52 3.79 -9.55
C GLN A 187 5.26 4.44 -8.99
N ASN A 188 4.15 3.69 -8.82
CA ASN A 188 2.96 4.15 -8.08
C ASN A 188 3.03 3.77 -6.58
N GLY A 189 4.23 3.48 -6.07
CA GLY A 189 4.45 3.01 -4.70
C GLY A 189 3.93 3.96 -3.62
N ARG A 190 3.85 5.28 -3.88
CA ARG A 190 3.37 6.26 -2.89
C ARG A 190 1.86 6.11 -2.63
N ALA A 191 1.05 6.03 -3.69
CA ALA A 191 -0.39 5.80 -3.56
C ALA A 191 -0.66 4.43 -2.90
N LYS A 192 0.05 3.38 -3.34
CA LYS A 192 -0.09 2.03 -2.77
C LYS A 192 0.33 1.94 -1.31
N CYS A 193 1.46 2.55 -0.93
CA CYS A 193 1.88 2.61 0.48
C CYS A 193 0.88 3.37 1.36
N PHE A 194 0.35 4.48 0.87
CA PHE A 194 -0.69 5.22 1.57
C PHE A 194 -1.93 4.34 1.74
N GLN A 195 -2.43 3.76 0.67
CA GLN A 195 -3.58 2.88 0.67
C GLN A 195 -3.41 1.71 1.64
N GLN A 196 -2.29 0.98 1.58
CA GLN A 196 -1.99 -0.11 2.53
C GLN A 196 -1.98 0.39 3.98
N THR A 197 -1.43 1.58 4.23
CA THR A 197 -1.42 2.18 5.57
C THR A 197 -2.84 2.45 6.06
N ILE A 198 -3.71 2.98 5.19
CA ILE A 198 -5.11 3.24 5.53
C ILE A 198 -5.89 1.95 5.76
N ILE A 199 -5.72 0.95 4.89
CA ILE A 199 -6.40 -0.34 5.03
C ILE A 199 -5.99 -1.02 6.34
N ASN A 200 -4.71 -1.11 6.66
CA ASN A 200 -4.23 -1.72 7.91
C ASN A 200 -4.81 -1.00 9.16
N LYS A 201 -4.88 0.34 9.13
CA LYS A 201 -5.52 1.11 10.20
C LYS A 201 -7.02 0.81 10.31
N ALA A 202 -7.71 0.77 9.18
CA ALA A 202 -9.13 0.47 9.11
C ALA A 202 -9.43 -0.94 9.62
N GLU A 203 -8.66 -1.95 9.19
CA GLU A 203 -8.75 -3.33 9.67
C GLU A 203 -8.62 -3.40 11.19
N SER A 204 -7.60 -2.76 11.74
CA SER A 204 -7.43 -2.68 13.19
C SER A 204 -8.64 -2.07 13.90
N MET A 205 -9.25 -1.03 13.31
CA MET A 205 -10.43 -0.37 13.87
C MET A 205 -11.66 -1.26 13.87
N TRP A 206 -12.02 -1.90 12.74
CA TRP A 206 -13.26 -2.69 12.71
C TRP A 206 -13.12 -4.02 13.46
N HIS A 207 -11.93 -4.64 13.46
CA HIS A 207 -11.68 -5.83 14.27
C HIS A 207 -11.73 -5.53 15.77
N ALA A 208 -11.10 -4.43 16.22
CA ALA A 208 -11.19 -4.00 17.62
C ALA A 208 -12.62 -3.68 18.05
N ALA A 209 -13.46 -3.19 17.13
CA ALA A 209 -14.87 -2.89 17.36
C ALA A 209 -15.78 -4.14 17.31
N GLY A 210 -15.29 -5.30 16.90
CA GLY A 210 -16.10 -6.51 16.68
C GLY A 210 -17.13 -6.36 15.57
N LEU A 211 -16.92 -5.44 14.62
CA LEU A 211 -17.83 -5.20 13.51
C LEU A 211 -17.49 -6.10 12.32
N SER A 212 -18.51 -6.45 11.54
CA SER A 212 -18.33 -7.25 10.31
C SER A 212 -17.57 -6.48 9.23
N ASP A 213 -16.97 -7.22 8.30
CA ASP A 213 -16.19 -6.66 7.17
C ASP A 213 -17.00 -5.65 6.34
N GLY A 214 -18.33 -5.77 6.30
CA GLY A 214 -19.19 -4.80 5.60
C GLY A 214 -19.03 -3.35 6.06
N PHE A 215 -18.48 -3.12 7.25
CA PHE A 215 -18.20 -1.77 7.79
C PHE A 215 -16.91 -1.16 7.26
N TRP A 216 -16.16 -1.86 6.42
CA TRP A 216 -14.87 -1.39 5.92
C TRP A 216 -14.90 0.04 5.38
N LYS A 217 -15.94 0.43 4.66
CA LYS A 217 -16.08 1.79 4.11
C LYS A 217 -16.04 2.86 5.22
N HIS A 218 -16.73 2.62 6.33
CA HIS A 218 -16.76 3.54 7.45
C HIS A 218 -15.43 3.60 8.18
N ALA A 219 -14.79 2.44 8.36
CA ALA A 219 -13.47 2.34 8.97
C ALA A 219 -12.38 3.00 8.11
N VAL A 220 -12.36 2.75 6.79
CA VAL A 220 -11.42 3.38 5.85
C VAL A 220 -11.58 4.89 5.86
N ARG A 221 -12.81 5.40 5.82
CA ARG A 221 -13.07 6.84 5.91
C ARG A 221 -12.52 7.44 7.21
N THR A 222 -12.76 6.77 8.33
CA THR A 222 -12.25 7.18 9.64
C THR A 222 -10.73 7.12 9.68
N ALA A 223 -10.12 6.07 9.11
CA ALA A 223 -8.67 5.91 9.03
C ALA A 223 -8.02 7.03 8.22
N VAL A 224 -8.60 7.44 7.07
CA VAL A 224 -8.12 8.58 6.28
C VAL A 224 -8.23 9.88 7.09
N HIS A 225 -9.35 10.10 7.79
CA HIS A 225 -9.53 11.28 8.64
C HIS A 225 -8.45 11.36 9.73
N VAL A 226 -8.23 10.28 10.47
CA VAL A 226 -7.21 10.19 11.51
C VAL A 226 -5.80 10.31 10.93
N TYR A 227 -5.52 9.67 9.78
CA TYR A 227 -4.23 9.77 9.11
C TYR A 227 -3.85 11.23 8.81
N ASN A 228 -4.77 12.00 8.26
CA ASN A 228 -4.52 13.41 7.94
C ASN A 228 -4.26 14.28 9.18
N MET A 229 -4.65 13.83 10.36
CA MET A 229 -4.48 14.52 11.64
C MET A 229 -3.32 13.97 12.50
N THR A 230 -2.64 12.91 12.05
CA THR A 230 -1.50 12.33 12.77
C THR A 230 -0.18 12.72 12.12
N LEU A 231 0.87 12.79 12.96
CA LEU A 231 2.22 13.04 12.48
C LEU A 231 2.69 11.91 11.56
N ILE A 232 3.32 12.28 10.46
CA ILE A 232 3.95 11.34 9.56
C ILE A 232 5.46 11.55 9.65
N SER A 233 6.22 10.47 9.89
CA SER A 233 7.69 10.51 10.01
C SER A 233 8.39 11.11 8.77
N LYS A 234 7.72 11.13 7.62
CA LYS A 234 8.22 11.69 6.37
C LYS A 234 7.95 13.18 6.18
N ALA A 235 7.22 13.85 7.07
CA ALA A 235 6.72 15.21 6.92
C ALA A 235 7.23 16.14 8.04
N GLU A 236 8.52 16.14 8.34
CA GLU A 236 9.17 17.09 9.29
C GLU A 236 8.37 17.32 10.58
N PHE A 237 7.72 16.27 11.11
CA PHE A 237 6.85 16.31 12.29
C PHE A 237 5.60 17.20 12.15
N LEU A 238 5.18 17.56 10.94
CA LEU A 238 3.89 18.20 10.69
C LEU A 238 2.82 17.15 10.31
N THR A 239 1.56 17.49 10.56
CA THR A 239 0.47 16.67 10.10
C THR A 239 0.12 17.01 8.64
N PRO A 240 -0.39 16.04 7.83
CA PRO A 240 -0.86 16.36 6.48
C PRO A 240 -1.91 17.46 6.46
N LYS A 241 -2.79 17.49 7.46
CA LYS A 241 -3.82 18.53 7.58
C LYS A 241 -3.21 19.91 7.82
N GLU A 242 -2.17 20.01 8.64
CA GLU A 242 -1.47 21.27 8.89
C GLU A 242 -0.76 21.76 7.63
N MET A 243 -0.05 20.88 6.92
CA MET A 243 0.60 21.22 5.65
C MET A 243 -0.41 21.63 4.57
N TRP A 244 -1.60 21.00 4.55
CA TRP A 244 -2.66 21.29 3.59
C TRP A 244 -3.38 22.61 3.86
N SER A 245 -3.70 22.90 5.12
CA SER A 245 -4.56 24.04 5.50
C SER A 245 -3.81 25.20 6.14
N GLY A 246 -2.50 25.05 6.44
CA GLY A 246 -1.70 26.05 7.16
C GLY A 246 -2.06 26.20 8.64
N SER A 247 -2.92 25.33 9.19
CA SER A 247 -3.35 25.42 10.59
C SER A 247 -3.30 24.06 11.28
N LYS A 248 -2.91 24.05 12.56
CA LYS A 248 -2.89 22.83 13.40
C LYS A 248 -4.27 22.23 13.52
N PRO A 249 -4.42 20.92 13.34
CA PRO A 249 -5.71 20.26 13.51
C PRO A 249 -6.12 20.19 14.97
N ASP A 250 -7.40 20.43 15.24
CA ASP A 250 -8.02 20.12 16.52
C ASP A 250 -8.46 18.65 16.51
N ILE A 251 -7.90 17.85 17.43
CA ILE A 251 -8.19 16.42 17.57
C ILE A 251 -9.14 16.10 18.74
N SER A 252 -9.64 17.11 19.45
CA SER A 252 -10.51 16.94 20.62
C SER A 252 -11.83 16.24 20.31
N HIS A 253 -12.23 16.23 19.03
CA HIS A 253 -13.46 15.60 18.53
C HIS A 253 -13.30 14.11 18.18
N LEU A 254 -12.09 13.55 18.33
CA LEU A 254 -11.85 12.15 17.98
C LEU A 254 -12.43 11.20 19.02
N HIS A 255 -13.08 10.15 18.53
CA HIS A 255 -13.66 9.09 19.34
C HIS A 255 -13.20 7.71 18.84
N ILE A 256 -13.29 6.71 19.71
CA ILE A 256 -12.94 5.33 19.37
C ILE A 256 -13.98 4.79 18.38
N PHE A 257 -13.52 4.32 17.22
CA PHE A 257 -14.39 3.68 16.24
C PHE A 257 -15.06 2.44 16.83
N GLY A 258 -16.36 2.31 16.65
CA GLY A 258 -17.15 1.22 17.21
C GLY A 258 -17.63 1.41 18.65
N CYS A 259 -17.32 2.53 19.32
CA CYS A 259 -17.81 2.77 20.67
C CYS A 259 -19.33 2.99 20.70
N ALA A 260 -19.95 2.63 21.82
CA ALA A 260 -21.35 2.92 22.07
C ALA A 260 -21.59 4.44 22.15
N ALA A 261 -22.66 4.90 21.54
CA ALA A 261 -23.06 6.29 21.52
C ALA A 261 -24.57 6.41 21.72
N TYR A 262 -24.99 7.45 22.45
CA TYR A 262 -26.42 7.69 22.73
C TYR A 262 -26.88 8.92 21.97
N ILE A 263 -27.78 8.72 21.00
CA ILE A 263 -28.40 9.82 20.23
C ILE A 263 -29.64 10.30 20.93
N HIS A 264 -29.70 11.59 21.25
CA HIS A 264 -30.88 12.21 21.86
C HIS A 264 -32.05 12.23 20.88
N ILE A 265 -33.23 11.81 21.36
CA ILE A 265 -34.50 11.83 20.62
C ILE A 265 -35.23 13.12 20.95
N LEU A 266 -35.49 13.95 19.94
CA LEU A 266 -36.20 15.22 20.10
C LEU A 266 -37.58 15.03 20.73
N LYS A 267 -38.03 15.98 21.57
CA LYS A 267 -39.33 15.94 22.27
C LYS A 267 -40.51 15.65 21.33
N GLY A 268 -40.53 16.25 20.13
CA GLY A 268 -41.60 16.05 19.15
C GLY A 268 -41.63 14.67 18.48
N LYS A 269 -40.57 13.84 18.68
CA LYS A 269 -40.48 12.48 18.13
C LYS A 269 -40.63 11.38 19.18
N ARG A 270 -41.04 11.71 20.42
CA ARG A 270 -41.24 10.75 21.53
C ARG A 270 -42.43 11.13 22.40
N ARG A 271 -43.05 10.13 23.01
CA ARG A 271 -44.07 10.31 24.02
C ARG A 271 -43.44 10.70 25.36
N LYS A 272 -44.28 11.10 26.35
CA LYS A 272 -43.81 11.59 27.66
C LYS A 272 -42.97 10.58 28.43
N LEU A 273 -43.24 9.29 28.30
CA LEU A 273 -42.54 8.19 29.00
C LEU A 273 -41.57 7.42 28.11
N ASP A 274 -41.47 7.76 26.83
CA ASP A 274 -40.51 7.11 25.92
C ASP A 274 -39.05 7.45 26.29
N PRO A 275 -38.12 6.58 26.00
CA PRO A 275 -36.68 6.84 26.18
C PRO A 275 -36.25 8.16 25.54
N LYS A 276 -35.43 8.93 26.25
CA LYS A 276 -34.92 10.23 25.77
C LYS A 276 -33.77 10.10 24.77
N SER A 277 -33.13 8.94 24.76
CA SER A 277 -32.01 8.63 23.86
C SER A 277 -32.11 7.19 23.36
N ARG A 278 -31.44 6.92 22.26
CA ARG A 278 -31.26 5.55 21.77
C ARG A 278 -29.77 5.24 21.64
N GLU A 279 -29.45 4.02 21.95
CA GLU A 279 -28.10 3.50 21.80
C GLU A 279 -27.81 3.23 20.32
N THR A 280 -26.60 3.58 19.90
CA THR A 280 -26.07 3.41 18.55
C THR A 280 -24.58 3.15 18.63
N ILE A 281 -23.95 2.84 17.51
CA ILE A 281 -22.50 2.63 17.39
C ILE A 281 -21.90 3.79 16.60
N PHE A 282 -20.84 4.39 17.12
CA PHE A 282 -20.08 5.40 16.40
C PHE A 282 -19.29 4.75 15.25
N VAL A 283 -19.53 5.20 14.01
CA VAL A 283 -18.91 4.63 12.80
C VAL A 283 -18.15 5.67 11.97
N GLY A 284 -17.81 6.81 12.55
CA GLY A 284 -16.90 7.77 11.95
C GLY A 284 -17.42 9.19 11.79
N TYR A 285 -16.77 9.93 10.91
CA TYR A 285 -16.97 11.36 10.72
C TYR A 285 -17.65 11.63 9.38
N LYS A 286 -18.46 12.68 9.33
CA LYS A 286 -19.13 13.12 8.11
C LYS A 286 -18.13 13.88 7.24
N ASN A 287 -18.07 13.56 5.94
CA ASN A 287 -17.24 14.33 5.01
C ASN A 287 -17.77 15.75 4.88
N LEU A 288 -16.83 16.71 4.79
CA LEU A 288 -17.12 18.13 4.48
C LEU A 288 -18.00 18.88 5.50
N SER A 289 -18.33 18.28 6.63
CA SER A 289 -19.06 18.97 7.71
C SER A 289 -18.62 18.48 9.09
N LYS A 290 -18.71 19.35 10.10
CA LYS A 290 -18.50 18.97 11.50
C LYS A 290 -19.63 18.07 11.94
N GLY A 291 -19.42 16.76 12.05
CA GLY A 291 -20.43 15.82 12.51
C GLY A 291 -19.95 14.40 12.57
N TRP A 292 -20.62 13.62 13.40
CA TRP A 292 -20.36 12.20 13.61
C TRP A 292 -21.36 11.35 12.83
N GLN A 293 -20.96 10.14 12.48
CA GLN A 293 -21.85 9.13 11.88
C GLN A 293 -22.07 8.02 12.89
N PHE A 294 -23.32 7.59 12.98
CA PHE A 294 -23.75 6.54 13.87
C PHE A 294 -24.46 5.45 13.09
N TRP A 295 -24.25 4.22 13.49
CA TRP A 295 -24.99 3.06 13.01
C TRP A 295 -26.01 2.64 14.03
N ASP A 296 -27.26 2.48 13.58
CA ASP A 296 -28.36 1.99 14.39
C ASP A 296 -28.69 0.56 13.94
N ALA A 297 -28.36 -0.43 14.75
CA ALA A 297 -28.59 -1.84 14.43
C ALA A 297 -30.09 -2.23 14.42
N LYS A 298 -30.97 -1.34 14.88
CA LYS A 298 -32.43 -1.59 15.00
C LYS A 298 -33.24 -0.97 13.86
N ASN A 299 -32.59 -0.23 12.95
CA ASN A 299 -33.25 0.39 11.79
C ASN A 299 -32.63 -0.07 10.47
#